data_668613651c7215897f9de57274a7bb64
#
_entry.id   668613651c7215897f9de57274a7bb64
#
_cell.length_a   1.000
_cell.length_b   1.000
_cell.length_c   1.000
_cell.angle_alpha   90.00
_cell.angle_beta   90.00
_cell.angle_gamma   90.00
#
_symmetry.space_group_name_H-M   'P 1'
#
loop_
_entity.id
_entity.type
_entity.pdbx_description
1 polymer ?
#
loop_
_entity_poly.entity_id
_entity_poly.type
_entity_poly.pdbx_seq_one_letter_code
_entity_poly.pdbx_strand_id
1 'polypeptide(L)'
;MKRFWSWGAALLLFFCALMAEQPAQAEGMIPIVTITADSLSNWTGKQDVREAVLAYRDFAENVYFTRNITIRPQGTSSLAYDKKNFTVVLDEGVELQPGWGSQKKYCLKANFIDPTQAANVVSARLAGEMYRSHHLLENAPNNGMIDGFPVWVILNGEDAGLYTWNIPKADWMFAMDEADENHIVMCAEDSTPACGFRQKDFEVGPDWSFEVGEATPENIQKFKRLLTFVSTSSDDYFKEHLSEYLDLDACLDYFCFVMISFGADNQAKNMLMATYDGMVWMPVLYDMDSTWGINWDGKSSVVQVIPWEDLVGGGGNLAQKLIRNFPDEFRSRYCELRGGVLSTEHIRQRFEEFVGTIPQGCYERDWQMWNSDGVLIRTLDYMYELMDTYLPYLDAHFGFDAQSPEE
;
A
#
# COMPACT_ATOMS: atom_id res chain seq x y z
N MET A 1 30.88 -15.87 46.11
CA MET A 1 30.08 -16.84 45.35
C MET A 1 28.62 -16.78 45.75
N LYS A 2 27.88 -15.73 45.44
CA LYS A 2 26.41 -15.64 45.62
C LYS A 2 25.93 -14.45 44.79
N ARG A 3 25.84 -14.57 43.44
CA ARG A 3 25.17 -13.57 42.60
C ARG A 3 24.85 -14.06 41.16
N PHE A 4 24.87 -15.37 40.89
CA PHE A 4 24.62 -15.91 39.54
C PHE A 4 23.31 -16.71 39.37
N TRP A 5 22.41 -16.72 40.37
CA TRP A 5 21.19 -17.53 40.30
C TRP A 5 19.88 -16.75 40.12
N SER A 6 19.92 -15.44 40.04
CA SER A 6 18.67 -14.66 39.93
C SER A 6 18.20 -14.38 38.48
N TRP A 7 19.09 -14.51 37.51
CA TRP A 7 18.75 -14.22 36.12
C TRP A 7 18.18 -15.42 35.37
N GLY A 8 18.58 -16.63 35.66
CA GLY A 8 18.06 -17.84 35.04
C GLY A 8 16.62 -18.16 35.45
N ALA A 9 16.24 -17.83 36.70
CA ALA A 9 14.87 -18.05 37.18
C ALA A 9 13.87 -17.03 36.63
N ALA A 10 14.30 -15.78 36.36
CA ALA A 10 13.46 -14.76 35.76
C ALA A 10 13.19 -15.07 34.27
N LEU A 11 14.20 -15.59 33.56
CA LEU A 11 14.01 -16.01 32.15
C LEU A 11 13.10 -17.25 32.05
N LEU A 12 13.22 -18.22 32.95
CA LEU A 12 12.35 -19.39 32.94
C LEU A 12 10.90 -19.07 33.36
N LEU A 13 10.68 -18.13 34.25
CA LEU A 13 9.34 -17.67 34.65
C LEU A 13 8.70 -16.82 33.51
N PHE A 14 9.49 -16.07 32.78
CA PHE A 14 9.02 -15.34 31.60
C PHE A 14 8.63 -16.29 30.45
N PHE A 15 9.39 -17.38 30.28
CA PHE A 15 9.07 -18.42 29.29
C PHE A 15 7.82 -19.23 29.70
N CYS A 16 7.59 -19.47 30.99
CA CYS A 16 6.38 -20.17 31.48
C CYS A 16 5.14 -19.27 31.46
N ALA A 17 5.27 -17.96 31.66
CA ALA A 17 4.14 -17.01 31.54
C ALA A 17 3.66 -16.82 30.10
N LEU A 18 4.56 -16.96 29.11
CA LEU A 18 4.22 -16.96 27.67
C LEU A 18 3.46 -18.23 27.23
N MET A 19 3.42 -19.27 28.07
CA MET A 19 2.72 -20.53 27.76
C MET A 19 1.35 -20.64 28.43
N ALA A 20 0.90 -19.67 29.22
CA ALA A 20 -0.19 -19.86 30.19
C ALA A 20 -1.54 -19.19 29.82
N GLU A 21 -1.66 -18.45 28.73
CA GLU A 21 -2.99 -18.03 28.28
C GLU A 21 -3.11 -18.28 26.76
N GLN A 22 -3.73 -19.41 26.40
CA GLN A 22 -4.25 -19.59 25.06
C GLN A 22 -5.42 -18.61 24.89
N PRO A 23 -5.37 -17.67 23.94
CA PRO A 23 -6.58 -16.98 23.53
C PRO A 23 -7.57 -18.03 23.03
N ALA A 24 -8.84 -17.88 23.40
CA ALA A 24 -9.91 -18.78 23.03
C ALA A 24 -9.85 -19.09 21.52
N GLN A 25 -9.90 -20.39 21.20
CA GLN A 25 -9.80 -21.00 19.89
C GLN A 25 -10.34 -20.12 18.75
N ALA A 26 -9.42 -19.54 17.96
CA ALA A 26 -9.75 -19.08 16.63
C ALA A 26 -9.77 -20.31 15.70
N GLU A 27 -10.92 -20.72 15.25
CA GLU A 27 -11.04 -21.68 14.15
C GLU A 27 -10.50 -21.02 12.87
N GLY A 28 -9.33 -21.51 12.40
CA GLY A 28 -8.55 -20.91 11.32
C GLY A 28 -7.50 -19.94 11.92
N MET A 29 -6.24 -20.31 11.92
CA MET A 29 -5.23 -19.52 12.64
C MET A 29 -4.49 -18.61 11.68
N ILE A 30 -4.71 -17.29 11.81
CA ILE A 30 -3.77 -16.31 11.26
C ILE A 30 -2.57 -16.18 12.19
N PRO A 31 -1.38 -15.74 11.68
CA PRO A 31 -0.21 -15.52 12.50
C PRO A 31 -0.47 -14.51 13.62
N ILE A 32 0.19 -14.73 14.77
CA ILE A 32 0.13 -13.85 15.94
C ILE A 32 1.45 -13.09 16.07
N VAL A 33 1.35 -11.78 16.24
CA VAL A 33 2.47 -10.88 16.51
C VAL A 33 2.32 -10.30 17.90
N THR A 34 3.22 -10.65 18.80
CA THR A 34 3.25 -10.07 20.15
C THR A 34 4.42 -9.11 20.25
N ILE A 35 4.16 -7.87 20.66
CA ILE A 35 5.18 -6.84 20.85
C ILE A 35 5.15 -6.39 22.31
N THR A 36 6.33 -6.41 22.94
CA THR A 36 6.50 -6.03 24.35
C THR A 36 7.59 -4.96 24.48
N ALA A 37 7.27 -3.86 25.15
CA ALA A 37 8.17 -2.76 25.46
C ALA A 37 7.79 -2.11 26.78
N ASP A 38 8.61 -1.19 27.28
CA ASP A 38 8.30 -0.42 28.50
C ASP A 38 6.99 0.37 28.34
N SER A 39 6.73 0.90 27.14
CA SER A 39 5.48 1.58 26.81
C SER A 39 5.19 1.46 25.30
N LEU A 40 3.94 1.17 24.94
CA LEU A 40 3.43 1.14 23.57
C LEU A 40 2.18 2.05 23.42
N SER A 41 2.02 3.02 24.31
CA SER A 41 0.93 4.00 24.32
C SER A 41 1.48 5.44 24.33
N ASN A 42 0.61 6.43 24.18
CA ASN A 42 0.96 7.85 24.24
C ASN A 42 2.07 8.25 23.26
N TRP A 43 1.93 7.81 22.02
CA TRP A 43 2.85 8.13 20.95
C TRP A 43 2.85 9.63 20.63
N THR A 44 4.02 10.23 20.47
CA THR A 44 4.16 11.67 20.18
C THR A 44 4.25 11.98 18.68
N GLY A 45 4.34 10.97 17.82
CA GLY A 45 4.38 11.12 16.36
C GLY A 45 5.29 10.13 15.67
N LYS A 46 5.50 10.34 14.38
CA LYS A 46 6.32 9.45 13.50
C LYS A 46 7.78 9.30 13.97
N GLN A 47 8.29 10.26 14.73
CA GLN A 47 9.69 10.28 15.20
C GLN A 47 9.85 9.61 16.58
N ASP A 48 8.76 9.18 17.21
CA ASP A 48 8.77 8.47 18.48
C ASP A 48 9.14 7.00 18.23
N VAL A 49 10.44 6.72 18.24
CA VAL A 49 11.00 5.38 18.02
C VAL A 49 11.26 4.73 19.38
N ARG A 50 10.79 3.50 19.55
CA ARG A 50 10.97 2.74 20.80
C ARG A 50 11.59 1.38 20.53
N GLU A 51 12.42 0.92 21.46
CA GLU A 51 12.94 -0.43 21.47
C GLU A 51 11.87 -1.37 22.04
N ALA A 52 11.75 -2.56 21.46
CA ALA A 52 10.80 -3.57 21.86
C ALA A 52 11.32 -4.97 21.54
N VAL A 53 10.61 -5.97 22.03
CA VAL A 53 10.78 -7.37 21.64
C VAL A 53 9.53 -7.82 20.90
N LEU A 54 9.72 -8.40 19.73
CA LEU A 54 8.67 -8.97 18.92
C LEU A 54 8.79 -10.50 18.94
N ALA A 55 7.69 -11.18 19.21
CA ALA A 55 7.51 -12.60 18.97
C ALA A 55 6.49 -12.81 17.84
N TYR A 56 6.89 -13.53 16.82
CA TYR A 56 6.04 -13.96 15.71
C TYR A 56 5.72 -15.43 15.83
N ARG A 57 4.48 -15.80 15.60
CA ARG A 57 4.03 -17.17 15.68
C ARG A 57 2.99 -17.46 14.59
N ASP A 58 3.38 -18.31 13.64
CA ASP A 58 2.50 -18.86 12.64
C ASP A 58 2.33 -20.37 12.90
N PHE A 59 1.11 -20.75 13.27
CA PHE A 59 0.80 -22.14 13.59
C PHE A 59 0.59 -23.00 12.35
N ALA A 60 0.13 -22.41 11.23
CA ALA A 60 -0.11 -23.13 10.00
C ALA A 60 1.21 -23.55 9.32
N GLU A 61 2.17 -22.62 9.24
CA GLU A 61 3.48 -22.84 8.66
C GLU A 61 4.51 -23.34 9.67
N ASN A 62 4.14 -23.45 10.94
CA ASN A 62 5.03 -23.83 12.03
C ASN A 62 6.29 -22.94 12.14
N VAL A 63 6.10 -21.63 11.92
CA VAL A 63 7.15 -20.62 12.01
C VAL A 63 7.07 -19.89 13.34
N TYR A 64 8.21 -19.85 14.05
CA TYR A 64 8.33 -19.15 15.34
C TYR A 64 9.66 -18.43 15.40
N PHE A 65 9.64 -17.14 15.72
CA PHE A 65 10.87 -16.43 16.05
C PHE A 65 10.62 -15.31 17.05
N THR A 66 11.69 -14.86 17.68
CA THR A 66 11.71 -13.67 18.53
C THR A 66 12.85 -12.78 18.08
N ARG A 67 12.62 -11.47 18.00
CA ARG A 67 13.61 -10.46 17.58
C ARG A 67 13.53 -9.23 18.48
N ASN A 68 14.67 -8.59 18.69
CA ASN A 68 14.67 -7.21 19.12
C ASN A 68 14.28 -6.35 17.93
N ILE A 69 13.49 -5.33 18.20
CA ILE A 69 12.98 -4.44 17.18
C ILE A 69 13.06 -2.98 17.61
N THR A 70 13.03 -2.09 16.64
CA THR A 70 12.52 -0.76 16.86
C THR A 70 11.13 -0.65 16.26
N ILE A 71 10.24 0.07 16.94
CA ILE A 71 8.86 0.30 16.53
C ILE A 71 8.53 1.78 16.61
N ARG A 72 7.81 2.31 15.63
CA ARG A 72 7.32 3.68 15.62
C ARG A 72 5.99 3.78 14.90
N PRO A 73 5.14 4.77 15.23
CA PRO A 73 3.91 5.02 14.48
C PRO A 73 4.21 5.43 13.04
N GLN A 74 3.29 5.07 12.14
CA GLN A 74 3.36 5.39 10.72
C GLN A 74 2.07 6.06 10.25
N GLY A 75 2.19 6.87 9.20
CA GLY A 75 1.07 7.53 8.53
C GLY A 75 1.04 9.04 8.77
N THR A 76 0.09 9.71 8.15
CA THR A 76 -0.20 11.14 8.33
C THR A 76 -1.57 11.29 8.97
N SER A 77 -2.65 11.06 8.23
CA SER A 77 -4.03 11.07 8.76
C SER A 77 -4.26 9.95 9.79
N SER A 78 -3.69 8.76 9.55
CA SER A 78 -3.84 7.59 10.42
C SER A 78 -3.19 7.75 11.81
N LEU A 79 -2.33 8.76 12.01
CA LEU A 79 -1.85 9.10 13.35
C LEU A 79 -2.96 9.63 14.27
N ALA A 80 -4.04 10.16 13.70
CA ALA A 80 -5.19 10.63 14.47
C ALA A 80 -6.13 9.51 14.92
N TYR A 81 -6.08 8.33 14.27
CA TYR A 81 -6.94 7.20 14.62
C TYR A 81 -6.46 6.51 15.90
N ASP A 82 -7.37 5.90 16.64
CA ASP A 82 -7.04 5.16 17.87
C ASP A 82 -6.17 3.95 17.58
N LYS A 83 -6.49 3.18 16.55
CA LYS A 83 -5.70 2.05 16.06
C LYS A 83 -4.58 2.53 15.15
N LYS A 84 -3.33 2.42 15.59
CA LYS A 84 -2.17 2.99 14.91
C LYS A 84 -1.54 2.02 13.91
N ASN A 85 -1.07 2.55 12.79
CA ASN A 85 -0.10 1.85 11.93
C ASN A 85 1.30 1.94 12.54
N PHE A 86 2.13 0.92 12.31
CA PHE A 86 3.52 0.91 12.80
C PHE A 86 4.52 0.56 11.70
N THR A 87 5.69 1.18 11.75
CA THR A 87 6.90 0.67 11.13
C THR A 87 7.66 -0.15 12.15
N VAL A 88 8.06 -1.35 11.77
CA VAL A 88 8.85 -2.28 12.58
C VAL A 88 10.17 -2.55 11.88
N VAL A 89 11.29 -2.46 12.62
CA VAL A 89 12.62 -2.80 12.12
C VAL A 89 13.23 -3.86 13.03
N LEU A 90 13.49 -5.03 12.47
CA LEU A 90 14.08 -6.19 13.16
C LEU A 90 15.61 -6.04 13.26
N ASP A 91 16.21 -6.55 14.33
CA ASP A 91 17.68 -6.64 14.49
C ASP A 91 18.30 -7.58 13.46
N GLU A 92 17.62 -8.69 13.12
CA GLU A 92 18.01 -9.63 12.08
C GLU A 92 16.88 -9.84 11.08
N GLY A 93 17.25 -9.96 9.79
CA GLY A 93 16.30 -10.18 8.71
C GLY A 93 15.58 -11.53 8.82
N VAL A 94 14.35 -11.55 8.36
CA VAL A 94 13.53 -12.77 8.23
C VAL A 94 12.86 -12.78 6.86
N GLU A 95 12.68 -13.94 6.28
CA GLU A 95 11.82 -14.13 5.11
C GLU A 95 10.44 -14.60 5.62
N LEU A 96 9.44 -13.73 5.49
CA LEU A 96 8.09 -14.00 5.97
C LEU A 96 7.17 -14.59 4.92
N GLN A 97 7.45 -14.32 3.67
CA GLN A 97 6.74 -14.88 2.52
C GLN A 97 7.74 -15.28 1.44
N PRO A 98 7.49 -16.37 0.70
CA PRO A 98 8.34 -16.76 -0.41
C PRO A 98 8.56 -15.62 -1.40
N GLY A 99 9.82 -15.35 -1.74
CA GLY A 99 10.17 -14.29 -2.68
C GLY A 99 10.35 -12.89 -2.08
N TRP A 100 10.06 -12.68 -0.78
CA TRP A 100 10.37 -11.41 -0.13
C TRP A 100 11.83 -11.28 0.26
N GLY A 101 12.54 -12.42 0.35
CA GLY A 101 13.91 -12.48 0.86
C GLY A 101 13.98 -12.17 2.37
N SER A 102 15.20 -12.18 2.90
CA SER A 102 15.45 -11.91 4.32
C SER A 102 15.48 -10.39 4.57
N GLN A 103 14.39 -9.83 5.04
CA GLN A 103 14.21 -8.38 5.24
C GLN A 103 14.11 -8.01 6.72
N LYS A 104 14.51 -6.78 7.04
CA LYS A 104 14.47 -6.25 8.41
C LYS A 104 13.31 -5.29 8.65
N LYS A 105 12.93 -4.50 7.65
CA LYS A 105 11.94 -3.42 7.78
C LYS A 105 10.60 -3.87 7.22
N TYR A 106 9.55 -3.68 8.01
CA TYR A 106 8.17 -4.03 7.67
C TYR A 106 7.19 -2.98 8.19
N CYS A 107 5.93 -3.06 7.74
CA CYS A 107 4.82 -2.28 8.27
C CYS A 107 3.77 -3.20 8.88
N LEU A 108 3.23 -2.81 10.04
CA LEU A 108 1.98 -3.32 10.57
C LEU A 108 0.91 -2.28 10.28
N LYS A 109 0.05 -2.58 9.31
CA LYS A 109 -1.04 -1.69 8.88
C LYS A 109 -2.32 -2.05 9.62
N ALA A 110 -2.84 -1.12 10.39
CA ALA A 110 -4.09 -1.26 11.14
C ALA A 110 -5.31 -1.32 10.24
N ASN A 111 -5.22 -0.72 9.04
CA ASN A 111 -6.32 -0.55 8.08
C ASN A 111 -7.60 -0.07 8.77
N PHE A 112 -7.48 0.94 9.65
CA PHE A 112 -8.57 1.38 10.51
C PHE A 112 -9.81 1.81 9.73
N ILE A 113 -9.63 2.46 8.57
CA ILE A 113 -10.73 2.91 7.73
C ILE A 113 -11.33 1.80 6.85
N ASP A 114 -10.64 0.67 6.73
CA ASP A 114 -11.09 -0.52 6.02
C ASP A 114 -11.10 -1.75 6.96
N PRO A 115 -12.18 -1.98 7.72
CA PRO A 115 -12.28 -3.13 8.60
C PRO A 115 -12.24 -4.48 7.91
N THR A 116 -12.40 -4.54 6.56
CA THR A 116 -12.21 -5.78 5.80
C THR A 116 -10.74 -6.17 5.70
N GLN A 117 -9.82 -5.25 5.97
CA GLN A 117 -8.35 -5.40 5.85
C GLN A 117 -7.88 -5.62 4.40
N ALA A 118 -8.77 -5.58 3.42
CA ALA A 118 -8.52 -6.08 2.08
C ALA A 118 -8.09 -5.00 1.07
N ALA A 119 -8.68 -3.80 1.14
CA ALA A 119 -8.58 -2.80 0.08
C ALA A 119 -7.12 -2.50 -0.32
N ASN A 120 -6.24 -2.25 0.66
CA ASN A 120 -4.85 -1.90 0.38
C ASN A 120 -4.05 -3.07 -0.23
N VAL A 121 -4.12 -4.26 0.37
CA VAL A 121 -3.32 -5.41 -0.06
C VAL A 121 -3.86 -5.99 -1.37
N VAL A 122 -5.18 -6.15 -1.49
CA VAL A 122 -5.79 -6.73 -2.70
C VAL A 122 -5.61 -5.81 -3.90
N SER A 123 -5.79 -4.49 -3.73
CA SER A 123 -5.51 -3.52 -4.79
C SER A 123 -4.06 -3.61 -5.26
N ALA A 124 -3.11 -3.71 -4.32
CA ALA A 124 -1.70 -3.84 -4.65
C ALA A 124 -1.38 -5.17 -5.36
N ARG A 125 -2.04 -6.27 -5.00
CA ARG A 125 -1.88 -7.56 -5.69
C ARG A 125 -2.42 -7.51 -7.12
N LEU A 126 -3.61 -6.94 -7.32
CA LEU A 126 -4.18 -6.71 -8.66
C LEU A 126 -3.25 -5.82 -9.51
N ALA A 127 -2.70 -4.77 -8.91
CA ALA A 127 -1.71 -3.92 -9.58
C ALA A 127 -0.44 -4.71 -9.92
N GLY A 128 0.08 -5.53 -9.02
CA GLY A 128 1.23 -6.40 -9.28
C GLY A 128 0.97 -7.39 -10.44
N GLU A 129 -0.25 -7.94 -10.53
CA GLU A 129 -0.65 -8.78 -11.67
C GLU A 129 -0.66 -8.00 -12.99
N MET A 130 -1.13 -6.76 -12.96
CA MET A 130 -1.15 -5.85 -14.10
C MET A 130 0.27 -5.48 -14.57
N TYR A 131 1.19 -5.22 -13.62
CA TYR A 131 2.57 -4.82 -13.89
C TYR A 131 3.52 -5.97 -14.25
N ARG A 132 3.06 -7.21 -14.37
CA ARG A 132 3.91 -8.37 -14.75
C ARG A 132 4.65 -8.20 -16.06
N SER A 133 4.15 -7.39 -16.97
CA SER A 133 4.80 -7.10 -18.25
C SER A 133 5.96 -6.10 -18.12
N HIS A 134 6.11 -5.41 -17.00
CA HIS A 134 7.16 -4.43 -16.78
C HIS A 134 8.43 -5.13 -16.28
N HIS A 135 9.33 -5.45 -17.19
CA HIS A 135 10.57 -6.20 -16.93
C HIS A 135 11.46 -5.60 -15.82
N LEU A 136 11.37 -4.29 -15.57
CA LEU A 136 12.12 -3.62 -14.50
C LEU A 136 11.65 -4.04 -13.09
N LEU A 137 10.42 -4.54 -12.98
CA LEU A 137 9.81 -4.93 -11.72
C LEU A 137 9.68 -6.44 -11.53
N GLU A 138 10.01 -7.25 -12.54
CA GLU A 138 9.78 -8.71 -12.53
C GLU A 138 10.50 -9.46 -11.38
N ASN A 139 11.60 -8.91 -10.88
CA ASN A 139 12.36 -9.48 -9.77
C ASN A 139 11.99 -8.89 -8.41
N ALA A 140 11.09 -7.90 -8.39
CA ALA A 140 10.62 -7.28 -7.18
C ALA A 140 9.46 -8.09 -6.57
N PRO A 141 9.33 -8.16 -5.24
CA PRO A 141 8.16 -8.74 -4.60
C PRO A 141 6.88 -8.12 -5.15
N ASN A 142 5.88 -8.95 -5.46
CA ASN A 142 4.62 -8.51 -6.06
C ASN A 142 4.80 -7.50 -7.23
N ASN A 143 5.83 -7.70 -8.06
CA ASN A 143 6.16 -6.83 -9.19
C ASN A 143 6.24 -5.33 -8.82
N GLY A 144 6.89 -5.00 -7.70
CA GLY A 144 7.13 -3.64 -7.24
C GLY A 144 5.95 -2.98 -6.52
N MET A 145 4.87 -3.72 -6.29
CA MET A 145 3.76 -3.26 -5.46
C MET A 145 3.92 -3.77 -4.02
N ILE A 146 3.28 -3.13 -3.07
CA ILE A 146 3.21 -3.69 -1.72
C ILE A 146 2.51 -5.06 -1.77
N ASP A 147 2.81 -5.87 -0.78
CA ASP A 147 2.07 -7.09 -0.48
C ASP A 147 1.94 -7.20 1.04
N GLY A 148 1.07 -8.08 1.51
CA GLY A 148 0.84 -8.27 2.92
C GLY A 148 -0.06 -9.45 3.20
N PHE A 149 -0.09 -9.83 4.45
CA PHE A 149 -0.96 -10.90 4.94
C PHE A 149 -1.53 -10.53 6.32
N PRO A 150 -2.72 -11.06 6.68
CA PRO A 150 -3.36 -10.73 7.94
C PRO A 150 -2.61 -11.33 9.12
N VAL A 151 -2.51 -10.57 10.22
CA VAL A 151 -1.94 -10.99 11.50
C VAL A 151 -2.82 -10.49 12.64
N TRP A 152 -2.82 -11.22 13.76
CA TRP A 152 -3.36 -10.72 15.03
C TRP A 152 -2.25 -10.10 15.86
N VAL A 153 -2.43 -8.86 16.27
CA VAL A 153 -1.41 -8.12 17.03
C VAL A 153 -1.80 -8.01 18.51
N ILE A 154 -0.81 -8.27 19.38
CA ILE A 154 -0.90 -8.11 20.83
C ILE A 154 0.21 -7.15 21.27
N LEU A 155 -0.16 -6.07 21.95
CA LEU A 155 0.75 -5.04 22.46
C LEU A 155 0.77 -5.05 23.98
N ASN A 156 1.92 -5.37 24.59
CA ASN A 156 2.08 -5.46 26.04
C ASN A 156 1.06 -6.39 26.74
N GLY A 157 0.66 -7.47 26.05
CA GLY A 157 -0.30 -8.45 26.57
C GLY A 157 -1.77 -8.09 26.33
N GLU A 158 -2.06 -6.95 25.71
CA GLU A 158 -3.42 -6.55 25.35
C GLU A 158 -3.65 -6.70 23.85
N ASP A 159 -4.83 -7.14 23.44
CA ASP A 159 -5.18 -7.25 22.04
C ASP A 159 -5.20 -5.87 21.37
N ALA A 160 -4.47 -5.76 20.28
CA ALA A 160 -4.56 -4.63 19.35
C ALA A 160 -5.37 -4.96 18.10
N GLY A 161 -5.68 -6.25 17.85
CA GLY A 161 -6.61 -6.71 16.84
C GLY A 161 -5.97 -7.09 15.53
N LEU A 162 -6.79 -7.04 14.47
CA LEU A 162 -6.40 -7.37 13.10
C LEU A 162 -5.49 -6.31 12.50
N TYR A 163 -4.40 -6.74 11.90
CA TYR A 163 -3.49 -5.93 11.10
C TYR A 163 -3.13 -6.69 9.84
N THR A 164 -2.57 -6.00 8.87
CA THR A 164 -1.79 -6.65 7.82
C THR A 164 -0.31 -6.36 8.02
N TRP A 165 0.52 -7.42 7.89
CA TRP A 165 1.97 -7.30 7.88
C TRP A 165 2.41 -7.07 6.44
N ASN A 166 2.91 -5.89 6.15
CA ASN A 166 3.11 -5.43 4.77
C ASN A 166 4.57 -5.12 4.45
N ILE A 167 4.89 -5.26 3.18
CA ILE A 167 6.06 -4.67 2.54
C ILE A 167 6.03 -3.15 2.73
N PRO A 168 7.13 -2.51 3.20
CA PRO A 168 7.22 -1.05 3.32
C PRO A 168 7.63 -0.41 1.98
N LYS A 169 7.55 0.90 1.87
CA LYS A 169 8.22 1.70 0.83
C LYS A 169 9.73 1.65 1.09
N ALA A 170 10.43 0.71 0.51
CA ALA A 170 11.87 0.52 0.69
C ALA A 170 12.49 -0.02 -0.62
N ASP A 171 13.81 0.04 -0.73
CA ASP A 171 14.62 -0.45 -1.84
C ASP A 171 14.21 -1.84 -2.33
N TRP A 172 14.05 -2.77 -1.39
CA TRP A 172 13.71 -4.16 -1.70
C TRP A 172 12.29 -4.35 -2.26
N MET A 173 11.34 -3.43 -2.01
CA MET A 173 10.04 -3.44 -2.68
C MET A 173 10.17 -3.32 -4.20
N PHE A 174 11.21 -2.63 -4.66
CA PHE A 174 11.48 -2.35 -6.08
C PHE A 174 12.64 -3.17 -6.64
N ALA A 175 13.26 -4.07 -5.86
CA ALA A 175 14.53 -4.73 -6.20
C ALA A 175 15.63 -3.72 -6.58
N MET A 176 15.66 -2.57 -5.94
CA MET A 176 16.64 -1.51 -6.14
C MET A 176 17.86 -1.71 -5.25
N ASP A 177 19.03 -1.26 -5.73
CA ASP A 177 20.26 -1.16 -4.96
C ASP A 177 20.38 0.28 -4.41
N GLU A 178 20.37 0.46 -3.09
CA GLU A 178 20.55 1.76 -2.45
C GLU A 178 21.92 2.40 -2.74
N ALA A 179 22.91 1.61 -3.18
CA ALA A 179 24.22 2.13 -3.56
C ALA A 179 24.25 2.71 -4.99
N ASP A 180 23.25 2.45 -5.81
CA ASP A 180 23.13 3.04 -7.14
C ASP A 180 22.44 4.41 -7.06
N GLU A 181 23.17 5.49 -7.35
CA GLU A 181 22.67 6.86 -7.30
C GLU A 181 21.55 7.17 -8.32
N ASN A 182 21.27 6.27 -9.26
CA ASN A 182 20.19 6.39 -10.23
C ASN A 182 18.91 5.67 -9.78
N HIS A 183 19.01 4.79 -8.78
CA HIS A 183 17.85 4.14 -8.20
C HIS A 183 17.16 5.10 -7.24
N ILE A 184 16.06 5.68 -7.67
CA ILE A 184 15.33 6.69 -6.90
C ILE A 184 13.85 6.37 -6.88
N VAL A 185 13.24 6.47 -5.70
CA VAL A 185 11.79 6.45 -5.52
C VAL A 185 11.36 7.70 -4.76
N MET A 186 10.48 8.47 -5.39
CA MET A 186 9.83 9.65 -4.81
C MET A 186 8.40 9.30 -4.41
N CYS A 187 7.94 9.80 -3.26
CA CYS A 187 6.56 9.65 -2.79
C CYS A 187 5.87 11.01 -2.71
N ALA A 188 4.70 11.14 -3.31
CA ALA A 188 3.83 12.29 -3.13
C ALA A 188 3.21 12.28 -1.73
N GLU A 189 3.52 13.28 -0.91
CA GLU A 189 3.13 13.34 0.50
C GLU A 189 1.79 14.03 0.74
N ASP A 190 1.40 14.95 -0.15
CA ASP A 190 0.15 15.69 -0.03
C ASP A 190 -0.37 16.12 -1.42
N SER A 191 -1.65 16.51 -1.50
CA SER A 191 -2.30 16.98 -2.73
C SER A 191 -1.91 18.43 -3.06
N THR A 192 -0.60 18.68 -3.26
CA THR A 192 -0.06 20.00 -3.62
C THR A 192 0.01 20.18 -5.14
N PRO A 193 0.17 21.41 -5.64
CA PRO A 193 0.40 21.64 -7.07
C PRO A 193 1.63 20.91 -7.62
N ALA A 194 2.68 20.72 -6.81
CA ALA A 194 3.87 19.98 -7.20
C ALA A 194 3.57 18.47 -7.34
N CYS A 195 2.85 17.88 -6.39
CA CYS A 195 2.42 16.49 -6.45
C CYS A 195 1.45 16.23 -7.61
N GLY A 196 0.63 17.22 -7.96
CA GLY A 196 -0.24 17.20 -9.15
C GLY A 196 0.47 17.49 -10.46
N PHE A 197 1.80 17.59 -10.52
CA PHE A 197 2.57 17.95 -11.73
C PHE A 197 2.16 19.27 -12.38
N ARG A 198 1.66 20.24 -11.61
CA ARG A 198 1.21 21.56 -12.09
C ARG A 198 2.28 22.63 -12.02
N GLN A 199 3.38 22.34 -11.32
CA GLN A 199 4.54 23.22 -11.19
C GLN A 199 5.84 22.40 -11.18
N LYS A 200 6.94 23.08 -11.52
CA LYS A 200 8.27 22.46 -11.61
C LYS A 200 9.05 22.47 -10.29
N ASP A 201 8.73 23.39 -9.40
CA ASP A 201 9.41 23.52 -8.12
C ASP A 201 8.64 22.76 -7.03
N PHE A 202 9.36 22.09 -6.16
CA PHE A 202 8.80 21.30 -5.06
C PHE A 202 9.67 21.41 -3.81
N GLU A 203 9.08 21.14 -2.66
CA GLU A 203 9.76 21.03 -1.37
C GLU A 203 9.94 19.56 -1.01
N VAL A 204 11.21 19.20 -0.65
CA VAL A 204 11.51 17.85 -0.15
C VAL A 204 10.91 17.68 1.24
N GLY A 205 10.10 16.64 1.41
CA GLY A 205 9.35 16.33 2.62
C GLY A 205 7.90 16.79 2.56
N PRO A 206 7.58 18.07 2.41
CA PRO A 206 6.18 18.52 2.30
C PRO A 206 5.47 18.10 1.01
N ASP A 207 6.12 18.22 -0.15
CA ASP A 207 5.54 17.82 -1.44
C ASP A 207 5.94 16.38 -1.75
N TRP A 208 7.22 16.13 -1.93
CA TRP A 208 7.78 14.84 -2.32
C TRP A 208 8.88 14.40 -1.37
N SER A 209 8.80 13.17 -0.86
CA SER A 209 9.87 12.55 -0.06
C SER A 209 10.64 11.52 -0.87
N PHE A 210 11.93 11.34 -0.54
CA PHE A 210 12.72 10.23 -1.04
C PHE A 210 12.44 8.98 -0.19
N GLU A 211 12.01 7.90 -0.82
CA GLU A 211 11.83 6.58 -0.19
C GLU A 211 13.01 5.65 -0.50
N VAL A 212 13.60 5.80 -1.68
CA VAL A 212 14.88 5.21 -2.09
C VAL A 212 15.73 6.31 -2.70
N GLY A 213 17.04 6.26 -2.45
CA GLY A 213 17.97 7.33 -2.82
C GLY A 213 17.98 8.48 -1.81
N GLU A 214 18.98 9.36 -1.93
CA GLU A 214 19.18 10.49 -1.04
C GLU A 214 18.76 11.83 -1.68
N ALA A 215 18.36 12.79 -0.85
CA ALA A 215 17.97 14.14 -1.26
C ALA A 215 19.20 15.00 -1.63
N THR A 216 20.05 14.51 -2.52
CA THR A 216 21.18 15.27 -3.06
C THR A 216 20.71 16.33 -4.06
N PRO A 217 21.48 17.42 -4.28
CA PRO A 217 21.15 18.40 -5.31
C PRO A 217 20.98 17.78 -6.70
N GLU A 218 21.74 16.73 -7.00
CA GLU A 218 21.66 15.99 -8.27
C GLU A 218 20.35 15.22 -8.39
N ASN A 219 19.98 14.43 -7.40
CA ASN A 219 18.74 13.65 -7.41
C ASN A 219 17.49 14.55 -7.41
N ILE A 220 17.54 15.67 -6.67
CA ILE A 220 16.50 16.70 -6.74
C ILE A 220 16.38 17.24 -8.17
N GLN A 221 17.50 17.47 -8.86
CA GLN A 221 17.49 17.97 -10.23
C GLN A 221 16.97 16.92 -11.23
N LYS A 222 17.28 15.62 -11.04
CA LYS A 222 16.72 14.53 -11.85
C LYS A 222 15.18 14.55 -11.77
N PHE A 223 14.61 14.62 -10.58
CA PHE A 223 13.15 14.68 -10.41
C PHE A 223 12.53 16.00 -10.88
N LYS A 224 13.21 17.14 -10.64
CA LYS A 224 12.77 18.44 -11.14
C LYS A 224 12.72 18.50 -12.67
N ARG A 225 13.59 17.75 -13.37
CA ARG A 225 13.55 17.61 -14.83
C ARG A 225 12.21 17.01 -15.28
N LEU A 226 11.72 15.95 -14.59
CA LEU A 226 10.41 15.36 -14.86
C LEU A 226 9.28 16.35 -14.59
N LEU A 227 9.26 16.99 -13.41
CA LEU A 227 8.21 17.97 -13.08
C LEU A 227 8.17 19.12 -14.08
N THR A 228 9.32 19.59 -14.52
CA THR A 228 9.43 20.64 -15.57
C THR A 228 8.84 20.17 -16.87
N PHE A 229 9.20 18.97 -17.34
CA PHE A 229 8.67 18.39 -18.56
C PHE A 229 7.14 18.31 -18.52
N VAL A 230 6.57 17.72 -17.46
CA VAL A 230 5.10 17.56 -17.37
C VAL A 230 4.40 18.91 -17.23
N SER A 231 4.92 19.83 -16.40
CA SER A 231 4.21 21.07 -16.07
C SER A 231 4.30 22.13 -17.19
N THR A 232 5.34 22.13 -18.04
CA THR A 232 5.61 23.23 -18.96
C THR A 232 5.57 22.90 -20.43
N SER A 233 5.65 21.61 -20.84
CA SER A 233 5.64 21.22 -22.24
C SER A 233 4.28 21.48 -22.90
N SER A 234 4.30 21.87 -24.18
CA SER A 234 3.12 21.80 -25.07
C SER A 234 2.71 20.33 -25.29
N ASP A 235 1.49 20.11 -25.77
CA ASP A 235 1.01 18.77 -26.05
C ASP A 235 1.85 18.05 -27.11
N ASP A 236 2.22 18.75 -28.21
CA ASP A 236 3.08 18.16 -29.22
C ASP A 236 4.44 17.77 -28.69
N TYR A 237 5.09 18.64 -27.90
CA TYR A 237 6.38 18.34 -27.28
C TYR A 237 6.28 17.20 -26.26
N PHE A 238 5.20 17.18 -25.47
CA PHE A 238 4.94 16.09 -24.52
C PHE A 238 4.80 14.75 -25.23
N LYS A 239 4.02 14.70 -26.31
CA LYS A 239 3.81 13.47 -27.08
C LYS A 239 5.10 12.98 -27.75
N GLU A 240 5.88 13.89 -28.36
CA GLU A 240 7.11 13.55 -29.07
C GLU A 240 8.23 13.04 -28.15
N HIS A 241 8.34 13.61 -26.93
CA HIS A 241 9.46 13.38 -26.01
C HIS A 241 9.10 12.57 -24.77
N LEU A 242 7.88 12.04 -24.64
CA LEU A 242 7.43 11.36 -23.42
C LEU A 242 8.38 10.24 -22.99
N SER A 243 8.83 9.40 -23.92
CA SER A 243 9.70 8.24 -23.64
C SER A 243 11.09 8.60 -23.08
N GLU A 244 11.50 9.88 -23.15
CA GLU A 244 12.73 10.36 -22.52
C GLU A 244 12.56 10.65 -21.02
N TYR A 245 11.31 10.68 -20.53
CA TYR A 245 10.96 11.10 -19.17
C TYR A 245 10.08 10.11 -18.43
N LEU A 246 9.21 9.40 -19.14
CA LEU A 246 8.19 8.53 -18.55
C LEU A 246 8.05 7.23 -19.35
N ASP A 247 7.83 6.16 -18.63
CA ASP A 247 7.34 4.90 -19.18
C ASP A 247 5.83 5.04 -19.46
N LEU A 248 5.46 5.01 -20.74
CA LEU A 248 4.06 5.20 -21.15
C LEU A 248 3.18 4.07 -20.66
N ASP A 249 3.63 2.81 -20.79
CA ASP A 249 2.82 1.64 -20.42
C ASP A 249 2.54 1.65 -18.91
N ALA A 250 3.56 1.93 -18.08
CA ALA A 250 3.39 2.09 -16.65
C ALA A 250 2.44 3.25 -16.29
N CYS A 251 2.50 4.36 -17.04
CA CYS A 251 1.57 5.47 -16.83
C CYS A 251 0.13 5.10 -17.18
N LEU A 252 -0.08 4.38 -18.28
CA LEU A 252 -1.41 3.90 -18.68
C LEU A 252 -1.97 2.94 -17.65
N ASP A 253 -1.18 1.97 -17.20
CA ASP A 253 -1.55 1.02 -16.15
C ASP A 253 -1.96 1.73 -14.86
N TYR A 254 -1.13 2.66 -14.41
CA TYR A 254 -1.38 3.42 -13.19
C TYR A 254 -2.73 4.15 -13.24
N PHE A 255 -2.96 4.95 -14.26
CA PHE A 255 -4.17 5.77 -14.33
C PHE A 255 -5.42 4.96 -14.70
N CYS A 256 -5.31 3.88 -15.47
CA CYS A 256 -6.40 2.93 -15.65
C CYS A 256 -6.80 2.30 -14.31
N PHE A 257 -5.81 1.87 -13.49
CA PHE A 257 -6.09 1.29 -12.18
C PHE A 257 -6.75 2.29 -11.22
N VAL A 258 -6.19 3.50 -11.12
CA VAL A 258 -6.75 4.58 -10.28
C VAL A 258 -8.20 4.85 -10.65
N MET A 259 -8.51 4.89 -11.94
CA MET A 259 -9.86 5.10 -12.43
C MET A 259 -10.79 3.92 -12.12
N ILE A 260 -10.37 2.68 -12.39
CA ILE A 260 -11.17 1.47 -12.17
C ILE A 260 -11.43 1.25 -10.68
N SER A 261 -10.42 1.47 -9.83
CA SER A 261 -10.52 1.30 -8.37
C SER A 261 -11.21 2.45 -7.65
N PHE A 262 -11.59 3.52 -8.36
CA PHE A 262 -12.11 4.75 -7.76
C PHE A 262 -11.12 5.41 -6.78
N GLY A 263 -9.82 5.34 -7.09
CA GLY A 263 -8.73 5.81 -6.25
C GLY A 263 -8.48 7.32 -6.31
N ALA A 264 -9.42 8.14 -5.84
CA ALA A 264 -9.33 9.60 -5.93
C ALA A 264 -8.09 10.18 -5.24
N ASP A 265 -7.65 9.57 -4.15
CA ASP A 265 -6.47 10.02 -3.38
C ASP A 265 -5.15 9.74 -4.11
N ASN A 266 -5.14 8.78 -5.05
CA ASN A 266 -3.94 8.34 -5.76
C ASN A 266 -3.59 9.16 -7.02
N GLN A 267 -4.15 10.33 -7.21
CA GLN A 267 -3.87 11.19 -8.37
C GLN A 267 -2.72 12.18 -8.16
N ALA A 268 -2.54 12.64 -6.92
CA ALA A 268 -1.55 13.64 -6.55
C ALA A 268 -1.04 13.43 -5.10
N LYS A 269 -1.41 12.32 -4.48
CA LYS A 269 -0.97 11.86 -3.16
C LYS A 269 -0.90 10.34 -3.22
N ASN A 270 -0.14 9.70 -2.36
CA ASN A 270 0.02 8.25 -2.35
C ASN A 270 0.54 7.67 -3.70
N MET A 271 1.04 8.52 -4.58
CA MET A 271 1.71 8.14 -5.82
C MET A 271 3.21 8.00 -5.55
N LEU A 272 3.79 6.89 -5.98
CA LEU A 272 5.24 6.78 -6.05
C LEU A 272 5.70 7.01 -7.49
N MET A 273 6.86 7.63 -7.65
CA MET A 273 7.55 7.75 -8.94
C MET A 273 8.91 7.09 -8.80
N ALA A 274 9.13 6.00 -9.53
CA ALA A 274 10.35 5.20 -9.50
C ALA A 274 11.17 5.39 -10.77
N THR A 275 12.49 5.36 -10.64
CA THR A 275 13.42 5.34 -11.78
C THR A 275 14.64 4.47 -11.43
N TYR A 276 15.17 3.75 -12.46
CA TYR A 276 16.37 2.92 -12.34
C TYR A 276 17.59 3.52 -13.06
N ASP A 277 17.36 4.55 -13.87
CA ASP A 277 18.40 5.23 -14.65
C ASP A 277 18.53 6.75 -14.33
N GLY A 278 17.68 7.23 -13.42
CA GLY A 278 17.60 8.65 -13.06
C GLY A 278 16.97 9.54 -14.15
N MET A 279 16.46 8.96 -15.24
CA MET A 279 15.97 9.70 -16.41
C MET A 279 14.53 9.40 -16.76
N VAL A 280 14.19 8.11 -16.91
CA VAL A 280 12.85 7.64 -17.23
C VAL A 280 12.17 7.19 -15.95
N TRP A 281 10.99 7.73 -15.68
CA TRP A 281 10.24 7.51 -14.47
C TRP A 281 8.98 6.72 -14.75
N MET A 282 8.57 5.91 -13.79
CA MET A 282 7.32 5.15 -13.82
C MET A 282 6.52 5.40 -12.54
N PRO A 283 5.20 5.64 -12.62
CA PRO A 283 4.35 5.73 -11.44
C PRO A 283 4.11 4.33 -10.87
N VAL A 284 4.04 4.23 -9.54
CA VAL A 284 3.78 2.99 -8.80
C VAL A 284 2.69 3.26 -7.78
N LEU A 285 1.72 2.34 -7.67
CA LEU A 285 0.58 2.43 -6.76
C LEU A 285 1.00 2.19 -5.31
N TYR A 286 0.49 3.02 -4.41
CA TYR A 286 0.77 2.91 -2.98
C TYR A 286 -0.43 3.42 -2.16
N ASP A 287 -0.63 2.80 -0.97
CA ASP A 287 -1.63 3.20 0.05
C ASP A 287 -3.05 3.26 -0.52
N MET A 288 -3.53 2.12 -1.02
CA MET A 288 -4.80 1.96 -1.73
C MET A 288 -5.99 1.67 -0.79
N ASP A 289 -5.90 2.08 0.48
CA ASP A 289 -6.97 1.86 1.46
C ASP A 289 -8.21 2.73 1.20
N SER A 290 -8.05 3.85 0.51
CA SER A 290 -9.11 4.79 0.12
C SER A 290 -9.58 4.53 -1.32
N THR A 291 -9.94 3.28 -1.64
CA THR A 291 -10.40 2.85 -2.97
C THR A 291 -11.72 2.09 -2.87
N TRP A 292 -12.28 1.72 -4.00
CA TRP A 292 -13.50 0.91 -4.10
C TRP A 292 -14.69 1.50 -3.33
N GLY A 293 -14.78 2.83 -3.26
CA GLY A 293 -15.86 3.54 -2.61
C GLY A 293 -15.67 3.83 -1.12
N ILE A 294 -14.52 3.50 -0.54
CA ILE A 294 -14.13 3.91 0.81
C ILE A 294 -13.39 5.26 0.71
N ASN A 295 -13.87 6.27 1.44
CA ASN A 295 -13.17 7.55 1.55
C ASN A 295 -12.03 7.47 2.58
N TRP A 296 -11.13 8.43 2.51
CA TRP A 296 -10.00 8.57 3.43
C TRP A 296 -10.39 8.63 4.92
N ASP A 297 -11.66 8.95 5.24
CA ASP A 297 -12.21 8.99 6.60
C ASP A 297 -12.98 7.69 6.97
N GLY A 298 -12.94 6.67 6.11
CA GLY A 298 -13.61 5.39 6.30
C GLY A 298 -15.10 5.39 6.07
N LYS A 299 -15.67 6.54 5.65
CA LYS A 299 -17.07 6.63 5.28
C LYS A 299 -17.28 6.27 3.83
N SER A 300 -18.54 5.93 3.50
CA SER A 300 -18.89 5.72 2.11
C SER A 300 -18.67 6.99 1.31
N SER A 301 -17.97 6.92 0.21
CA SER A 301 -18.16 7.89 -0.85
C SER A 301 -19.59 7.70 -1.32
N VAL A 302 -20.40 8.74 -1.21
CA VAL A 302 -21.73 8.72 -1.84
C VAL A 302 -21.51 8.34 -3.29
N VAL A 303 -22.13 7.23 -3.73
CA VAL A 303 -22.04 6.73 -5.10
C VAL A 303 -22.77 7.72 -6.01
N GLN A 304 -22.22 8.89 -6.18
CA GLN A 304 -22.46 9.71 -7.33
C GLN A 304 -21.46 9.22 -8.37
N VAL A 305 -21.94 8.75 -9.50
CA VAL A 305 -21.09 8.51 -10.66
C VAL A 305 -20.38 9.83 -10.94
N ILE A 306 -19.17 9.95 -10.41
CA ILE A 306 -18.32 11.11 -10.72
C ILE A 306 -17.83 10.87 -12.14
N PRO A 307 -17.96 11.85 -13.04
CA PRO A 307 -17.33 11.75 -14.36
C PRO A 307 -15.88 11.34 -14.20
N TRP A 308 -15.45 10.35 -14.95
CA TRP A 308 -14.08 9.83 -14.84
C TRP A 308 -13.03 10.92 -15.10
N GLU A 309 -13.37 11.92 -15.92
CA GLU A 309 -12.53 13.09 -16.18
C GLU A 309 -12.30 13.91 -14.91
N ASP A 310 -13.27 14.01 -14.04
CA ASP A 310 -13.14 14.69 -12.76
C ASP A 310 -12.36 13.84 -11.78
N LEU A 311 -12.56 12.52 -11.83
CA LEU A 311 -11.83 11.58 -10.96
C LEU A 311 -10.33 11.57 -11.29
N VAL A 312 -9.94 11.44 -12.54
CA VAL A 312 -8.53 11.31 -12.96
C VAL A 312 -7.93 12.67 -13.33
N GLY A 313 -8.71 13.60 -13.83
CA GLY A 313 -8.27 14.92 -14.27
C GLY A 313 -8.28 15.99 -13.18
N GLY A 314 -9.09 15.83 -12.13
CA GLY A 314 -9.19 16.83 -11.05
C GLY A 314 -7.92 16.98 -10.20
N GLY A 315 -7.19 15.89 -9.99
CA GLY A 315 -5.99 15.83 -9.14
C GLY A 315 -4.70 16.20 -9.84
N GLY A 316 -4.45 15.75 -11.09
CA GLY A 316 -3.13 15.79 -11.69
C GLY A 316 -3.05 16.22 -13.13
N ASN A 317 -2.02 17.01 -13.46
CA ASN A 317 -1.73 17.42 -14.84
C ASN A 317 -1.17 16.26 -15.70
N LEU A 318 -0.47 15.31 -15.07
CA LEU A 318 0.09 14.15 -15.77
C LEU A 318 -1.03 13.30 -16.40
N ALA A 319 -2.04 12.92 -15.62
CA ALA A 319 -3.19 12.17 -16.10
C ALA A 319 -3.90 12.89 -17.26
N GLN A 320 -4.16 14.20 -17.11
CA GLN A 320 -4.81 15.01 -18.13
C GLN A 320 -4.03 15.03 -19.44
N LYS A 321 -2.69 15.17 -19.38
CA LYS A 321 -1.83 15.15 -20.54
C LYS A 321 -1.80 13.80 -21.22
N LEU A 322 -1.72 12.71 -20.45
CA LEU A 322 -1.71 11.35 -20.99
C LEU A 322 -3.02 11.05 -21.74
N ILE A 323 -4.16 11.25 -21.11
CA ILE A 323 -5.47 10.97 -21.71
C ILE A 323 -5.70 11.82 -22.98
N ARG A 324 -5.28 13.10 -22.97
CA ARG A 324 -5.44 13.98 -24.13
C ARG A 324 -4.52 13.64 -25.28
N ASN A 325 -3.29 13.20 -25.01
CA ASN A 325 -2.28 12.97 -26.03
C ASN A 325 -2.19 11.51 -26.49
N PHE A 326 -2.69 10.56 -25.70
CA PHE A 326 -2.67 9.11 -25.96
C PHE A 326 -4.05 8.46 -25.73
N PRO A 327 -5.14 9.02 -26.32
CA PRO A 327 -6.51 8.56 -26.03
C PRO A 327 -6.78 7.14 -26.54
N ASP A 328 -6.19 6.75 -27.67
CA ASP A 328 -6.39 5.42 -28.25
C ASP A 328 -5.63 4.36 -27.47
N GLU A 329 -4.40 4.65 -27.05
CA GLU A 329 -3.58 3.79 -26.21
C GLU A 329 -4.25 3.60 -24.84
N PHE A 330 -4.76 4.68 -24.24
CA PHE A 330 -5.48 4.63 -22.98
C PHE A 330 -6.74 3.75 -23.05
N ARG A 331 -7.54 3.95 -24.11
CA ARG A 331 -8.73 3.13 -24.39
C ARG A 331 -8.37 1.66 -24.58
N SER A 332 -7.36 1.39 -25.42
CA SER A 332 -6.91 0.02 -25.71
C SER A 332 -6.48 -0.69 -24.42
N ARG A 333 -5.68 -0.01 -23.60
CA ARG A 333 -5.20 -0.58 -22.33
C ARG A 333 -6.33 -0.78 -21.32
N TYR A 334 -7.27 0.16 -21.23
CA TYR A 334 -8.46 0.00 -20.41
C TYR A 334 -9.23 -1.28 -20.78
N CYS A 335 -9.54 -1.46 -22.08
CA CYS A 335 -10.27 -2.64 -22.54
C CYS A 335 -9.51 -3.95 -22.25
N GLU A 336 -8.21 -3.98 -22.47
CA GLU A 336 -7.37 -5.14 -22.17
C GLU A 336 -7.42 -5.49 -20.66
N LEU A 337 -7.24 -4.51 -19.78
CA LEU A 337 -7.30 -4.70 -18.34
C LEU A 337 -8.69 -5.17 -17.88
N ARG A 338 -9.76 -4.60 -18.44
CA ARG A 338 -11.15 -5.00 -18.13
C ARG A 338 -11.51 -6.37 -18.65
N GLY A 339 -10.93 -6.80 -19.75
CA GLY A 339 -11.07 -8.18 -20.28
C GLY A 339 -10.22 -9.21 -19.53
N GLY A 340 -9.28 -8.77 -18.72
CA GLY A 340 -8.31 -9.62 -18.04
C GLY A 340 -8.27 -9.41 -16.52
N VAL A 341 -7.11 -8.98 -16.05
CA VAL A 341 -6.75 -8.85 -14.63
C VAL A 341 -7.67 -7.92 -13.82
N LEU A 342 -8.31 -6.95 -14.46
CA LEU A 342 -9.26 -6.05 -13.83
C LEU A 342 -10.71 -6.32 -14.26
N SER A 343 -11.03 -7.55 -14.68
CA SER A 343 -12.43 -7.95 -14.86
C SER A 343 -13.18 -7.92 -13.52
N THR A 344 -14.47 -7.61 -13.55
CA THR A 344 -15.27 -7.52 -12.32
C THR A 344 -15.24 -8.84 -11.52
N GLU A 345 -15.28 -9.98 -12.22
CA GLU A 345 -15.23 -11.30 -11.60
C GLU A 345 -13.86 -11.53 -10.92
N HIS A 346 -12.76 -11.23 -11.61
CA HIS A 346 -11.41 -11.42 -11.04
C HIS A 346 -11.17 -10.53 -9.83
N ILE A 347 -11.58 -9.25 -9.90
CA ILE A 347 -11.47 -8.33 -8.76
C ILE A 347 -12.22 -8.90 -7.55
N ARG A 348 -13.50 -9.30 -7.72
CA ARG A 348 -14.30 -9.89 -6.64
C ARG A 348 -13.66 -11.14 -6.06
N GLN A 349 -13.19 -12.04 -6.91
CA GLN A 349 -12.51 -13.25 -6.48
C GLN A 349 -11.30 -12.95 -5.60
N ARG A 350 -10.46 -11.98 -5.99
CA ARG A 350 -9.27 -11.59 -5.20
C ARG A 350 -9.63 -11.04 -3.82
N PHE A 351 -10.69 -10.25 -3.74
CA PHE A 351 -11.18 -9.74 -2.45
C PHE A 351 -11.75 -10.86 -1.57
N GLU A 352 -12.55 -11.75 -2.14
CA GLU A 352 -13.13 -12.89 -1.42
C GLU A 352 -12.06 -13.86 -0.92
N GLU A 353 -11.06 -14.17 -1.76
CA GLU A 353 -9.92 -15.00 -1.39
C GLU A 353 -9.16 -14.40 -0.18
N PHE A 354 -8.87 -13.11 -0.21
CA PHE A 354 -8.15 -12.46 0.90
C PHE A 354 -8.99 -12.44 2.19
N VAL A 355 -10.24 -12.00 2.11
CA VAL A 355 -11.14 -11.95 3.28
C VAL A 355 -11.38 -13.35 3.84
N GLY A 356 -11.48 -14.37 2.98
CA GLY A 356 -11.62 -15.77 3.38
C GLY A 356 -10.44 -16.35 4.15
N THR A 357 -9.26 -15.71 4.10
CA THR A 357 -8.10 -16.13 4.92
C THR A 357 -8.22 -15.70 6.38
N ILE A 358 -9.12 -14.77 6.70
CA ILE A 358 -9.27 -14.21 8.04
C ILE A 358 -10.48 -14.87 8.72
N PRO A 359 -10.29 -15.53 9.88
CA PRO A 359 -11.42 -16.13 10.61
C PRO A 359 -12.47 -15.10 11.01
N GLN A 360 -13.74 -15.46 10.88
CA GLN A 360 -14.86 -14.58 11.21
C GLN A 360 -14.77 -14.04 12.65
N GLY A 361 -14.35 -14.86 13.61
CA GLY A 361 -14.18 -14.43 15.00
C GLY A 361 -13.13 -13.33 15.18
N CYS A 362 -12.08 -13.27 14.32
CA CYS A 362 -11.11 -12.19 14.33
C CYS A 362 -11.75 -10.87 13.91
N TYR A 363 -12.56 -10.89 12.85
CA TYR A 363 -13.31 -9.70 12.41
C TYR A 363 -14.26 -9.18 13.48
N GLU A 364 -15.03 -10.08 14.11
CA GLU A 364 -15.99 -9.71 15.15
C GLU A 364 -15.31 -9.08 16.37
N ARG A 365 -14.17 -9.66 16.77
CA ARG A 365 -13.40 -9.16 17.91
C ARG A 365 -12.76 -7.81 17.62
N ASP A 366 -12.14 -7.64 16.43
CA ASP A 366 -11.54 -6.38 16.00
C ASP A 366 -12.59 -5.27 15.90
N TRP A 367 -13.74 -5.59 15.31
CA TRP A 367 -14.88 -4.67 15.19
C TRP A 367 -15.38 -4.18 16.56
N GLN A 368 -15.52 -5.09 17.52
CA GLN A 368 -15.96 -4.75 18.88
C GLN A 368 -14.97 -3.80 19.58
N MET A 369 -13.68 -3.94 19.30
CA MET A 369 -12.66 -3.08 19.90
C MET A 369 -12.61 -1.68 19.30
N TRP A 370 -12.78 -1.55 17.97
CA TRP A 370 -12.39 -0.36 17.25
C TRP A 370 -13.53 0.42 16.57
N ASN A 371 -14.72 -0.13 16.47
CA ASN A 371 -15.84 0.54 15.80
C ASN A 371 -17.06 0.68 16.71
N SER A 372 -16.89 1.37 17.83
CA SER A 372 -17.97 1.65 18.79
C SER A 372 -19.11 2.45 18.15
N ASP A 373 -18.82 3.29 17.18
CA ASP A 373 -19.80 4.22 16.56
C ASP A 373 -20.54 3.59 15.38
N GLY A 374 -20.07 2.43 14.87
CA GLY A 374 -20.71 1.71 13.76
C GLY A 374 -20.70 2.46 12.42
N VAL A 375 -19.77 3.40 12.23
CA VAL A 375 -19.76 4.33 11.08
C VAL A 375 -18.98 3.76 9.90
N LEU A 376 -18.02 2.88 10.18
CA LEU A 376 -17.13 2.33 9.15
C LEU A 376 -17.82 1.28 8.29
N ILE A 377 -17.43 1.18 7.03
CA ILE A 377 -17.92 0.17 6.09
C ILE A 377 -17.36 -1.20 6.48
N ARG A 378 -18.22 -2.17 6.76
CA ARG A 378 -17.83 -3.47 7.33
C ARG A 378 -17.70 -4.61 6.33
N THR A 379 -18.37 -4.52 5.18
CA THR A 379 -18.51 -5.63 4.26
C THR A 379 -18.07 -5.31 2.84
N LEU A 380 -17.77 -6.35 2.05
CA LEU A 380 -17.48 -6.21 0.63
C LEU A 380 -18.71 -5.84 -0.21
N ASP A 381 -19.94 -6.02 0.31
CA ASP A 381 -21.18 -5.72 -0.43
C ASP A 381 -21.19 -4.27 -0.94
N TYR A 382 -20.69 -3.34 -0.14
CA TYR A 382 -20.59 -1.94 -0.53
C TYR A 382 -19.68 -1.73 -1.75
N MET A 383 -18.55 -2.43 -1.78
CA MET A 383 -17.61 -2.38 -2.91
C MET A 383 -18.25 -2.98 -4.16
N TYR A 384 -19.01 -4.07 -3.99
CA TYR A 384 -19.70 -4.72 -5.10
C TYR A 384 -20.81 -3.82 -5.67
N GLU A 385 -21.56 -3.13 -4.83
CA GLU A 385 -22.55 -2.13 -5.27
C GLU A 385 -21.91 -1.02 -6.09
N LEU A 386 -20.75 -0.51 -5.66
CA LEU A 386 -19.97 0.46 -6.44
C LEU A 386 -19.55 -0.13 -7.79
N MET A 387 -18.96 -1.33 -7.80
CA MET A 387 -18.53 -1.99 -9.04
C MET A 387 -19.70 -2.21 -10.00
N ASP A 388 -20.86 -2.62 -9.50
CA ASP A 388 -22.06 -2.87 -10.32
C ASP A 388 -22.65 -1.60 -10.93
N THR A 389 -22.38 -0.44 -10.36
CA THR A 389 -22.87 0.85 -10.87
C THR A 389 -21.84 1.62 -11.67
N TYR A 390 -20.60 1.66 -11.18
CA TYR A 390 -19.54 2.50 -11.74
C TYR A 390 -18.79 1.86 -12.89
N LEU A 391 -18.45 0.57 -12.79
CA LEU A 391 -17.72 -0.11 -13.87
C LEU A 391 -18.50 -0.17 -15.18
N PRO A 392 -19.82 -0.47 -15.23
CA PRO A 392 -20.59 -0.39 -16.47
C PRO A 392 -20.61 1.01 -17.10
N TYR A 393 -20.58 2.06 -16.29
CA TYR A 393 -20.47 3.44 -16.80
C TYR A 393 -19.12 3.66 -17.49
N LEU A 394 -18.01 3.24 -16.88
CA LEU A 394 -16.68 3.32 -17.51
C LEU A 394 -16.59 2.46 -18.75
N ASP A 395 -17.07 1.21 -18.70
CA ASP A 395 -17.07 0.27 -19.81
C ASP A 395 -17.78 0.85 -21.02
N ALA A 396 -18.97 1.45 -20.81
CA ALA A 396 -19.71 2.12 -21.88
C ALA A 396 -18.94 3.33 -22.45
N HIS A 397 -18.25 4.10 -21.60
CA HIS A 397 -17.45 5.26 -22.04
C HIS A 397 -16.25 4.84 -22.89
N PHE A 398 -15.51 3.81 -22.48
CA PHE A 398 -14.34 3.31 -23.20
C PHE A 398 -14.68 2.29 -24.30
N GLY A 399 -15.95 1.90 -24.42
CA GLY A 399 -16.40 0.96 -25.46
C GLY A 399 -15.98 -0.48 -25.19
N PHE A 400 -15.79 -0.85 -23.92
CA PHE A 400 -15.58 -2.23 -23.49
C PHE A 400 -16.92 -2.96 -23.42
N ASP A 401 -17.01 -4.13 -24.05
CA ASP A 401 -18.18 -5.02 -24.00
C ASP A 401 -17.78 -6.38 -23.40
N ALA A 402 -18.14 -6.60 -22.15
CA ALA A 402 -17.84 -7.84 -21.42
C ALA A 402 -18.48 -9.11 -22.06
N GLN A 403 -19.42 -8.95 -23.00
CA GLN A 403 -20.08 -10.05 -23.68
C GLN A 403 -19.50 -10.39 -25.05
N SER A 404 -18.59 -9.56 -25.56
CA SER A 404 -17.92 -9.85 -26.84
C SER A 404 -16.81 -10.87 -26.56
N PRO A 405 -16.88 -12.12 -27.13
CA PRO A 405 -15.73 -13.01 -27.07
C PRO A 405 -14.58 -12.38 -27.86
N GLU A 406 -13.36 -12.45 -27.32
CA GLU A 406 -12.16 -12.12 -28.09
C GLU A 406 -12.16 -12.89 -29.42
N GLU A 407 -12.06 -12.18 -30.56
CA GLU A 407 -11.91 -12.79 -31.89
C GLU A 407 -10.50 -13.36 -32.09
#